data_a4e3097843c6bb7f739039067f2f8a9d
#
_entry.id   a4e3097843c6bb7f739039067f2f8a9d
#
_cell.length_a   1.000
_cell.length_b   1.000
_cell.length_c   1.000
_cell.angle_alpha   90.00
_cell.angle_beta   90.00
_cell.angle_gamma   90.00
#
_symmetry.space_group_name_H-M   'P 1'
#
loop_
_entity.id
_entity.type
_entity.pdbx_description
1 polymer ?
#
loop_
_entity_poly.entity_id
_entity_poly.type
_entity_poly.pdbx_seq_one_letter_code
_entity_poly.pdbx_strand_id
1 'polypeptide(L)'
;TVINHTGVTRAQTLATGQDGEIYLMGHMGHGQVNVAGVLDASAPNGGDGGFIETSAAQVNLTEETKVTTLASQGQTGQWLIDPQDYTIAASGGDITGSLLSSNLGSSNIIIQSIAGATDNGTAGDINVNDTVTWSANKLTLNAQGDINVNANLNGSGTASLAFEYGQSSSDGGTATYNVRAPINLPTGPNFSTQKGSTGSIIDYTVITALGSQGSTTGSDLQGMNGNLSGNYALGADVDASSTSTWNAGAGFDPIGDSSTRFTGIFDGLGHAITGLTINRPTS
;
A
#
# COMPACT_ATOMS: atom_id res chain seq x y z
N THR A 1 6.07 -15.18 -26.21
CA THR A 1 6.22 -13.78 -26.68
C THR A 1 7.15 -13.05 -25.71
N VAL A 2 8.17 -12.37 -26.28
CA VAL A 2 9.07 -11.49 -25.51
C VAL A 2 8.92 -10.09 -26.07
N ILE A 3 8.71 -9.12 -25.18
CA ILE A 3 8.68 -7.69 -25.50
C ILE A 3 9.89 -7.06 -24.83
N ASN A 4 10.74 -6.37 -25.57
CA ASN A 4 11.85 -5.60 -25.04
C ASN A 4 11.63 -4.12 -25.37
N HIS A 5 11.57 -3.29 -24.35
CA HIS A 5 11.44 -1.86 -24.44
C HIS A 5 12.67 -1.18 -23.84
N THR A 6 13.48 -0.52 -24.67
CA THR A 6 14.72 0.15 -24.26
C THR A 6 14.76 1.64 -24.65
N GLY A 7 13.69 2.13 -25.27
CA GLY A 7 13.60 3.50 -25.75
C GLY A 7 12.65 4.37 -24.93
N VAL A 8 11.98 5.30 -25.62
CA VAL A 8 11.00 6.21 -25.04
C VAL A 8 9.69 6.02 -25.76
N THR A 9 8.63 5.66 -25.03
CA THR A 9 7.25 5.66 -25.53
C THR A 9 6.47 6.74 -24.80
N ARG A 10 5.77 7.58 -25.56
CA ARG A 10 4.95 8.68 -25.02
C ARG A 10 3.54 8.62 -25.55
N ALA A 11 2.58 8.68 -24.62
CA ALA A 11 1.16 8.86 -24.89
C ALA A 11 0.63 9.88 -23.87
N GLN A 12 1.09 11.13 -24.01
CA GLN A 12 0.76 12.19 -23.06
C GLN A 12 -0.65 12.72 -23.30
N THR A 13 -1.34 13.05 -22.21
CA THR A 13 -2.60 13.82 -22.29
C THR A 13 -2.31 15.22 -22.79
N LEU A 14 -2.91 15.60 -23.91
CA LEU A 14 -2.67 16.90 -24.55
C LEU A 14 -3.63 18.00 -24.09
N ALA A 15 -4.82 17.62 -23.64
CA ALA A 15 -5.87 18.51 -23.16
C ALA A 15 -6.89 17.74 -22.33
N THR A 16 -7.87 18.43 -21.74
CA THR A 16 -8.98 17.78 -21.04
C THR A 16 -9.80 16.91 -21.98
N GLY A 17 -9.99 15.63 -21.67
CA GLY A 17 -10.96 14.77 -22.31
C GLY A 17 -10.47 13.41 -22.81
N GLN A 18 -9.19 13.17 -22.99
CA GLN A 18 -8.67 11.84 -23.32
C GLN A 18 -7.27 11.66 -22.75
N ASP A 19 -7.16 10.76 -21.78
CA ASP A 19 -5.91 10.43 -21.12
C ASP A 19 -5.04 9.54 -22.03
N GLY A 20 -3.74 9.64 -21.91
CA GLY A 20 -2.81 8.82 -22.67
C GLY A 20 -2.75 7.38 -22.14
N GLU A 21 -2.61 6.41 -23.04
CA GLU A 21 -2.51 4.99 -22.66
C GLU A 21 -1.32 4.32 -23.32
N ILE A 22 -0.58 3.50 -22.54
CA ILE A 22 0.54 2.67 -23.02
C ILE A 22 0.35 1.24 -22.52
N TYR A 23 0.35 0.28 -23.45
CA TYR A 23 0.22 -1.14 -23.14
C TYR A 23 1.42 -1.93 -23.65
N LEU A 24 2.14 -2.61 -22.74
CA LEU A 24 3.17 -3.59 -23.05
C LEU A 24 2.70 -4.94 -22.54
N MET A 25 2.02 -5.71 -23.39
CA MET A 25 1.31 -6.93 -23.01
C MET A 25 1.92 -8.16 -23.65
N GLY A 26 2.53 -9.02 -22.84
CA GLY A 26 2.99 -10.35 -23.21
C GLY A 26 1.93 -11.43 -22.94
N HIS A 27 2.27 -12.69 -23.18
CA HIS A 27 1.38 -13.81 -22.86
C HIS A 27 1.44 -14.14 -21.37
N MET A 28 0.29 -14.18 -20.68
CA MET A 28 0.23 -14.39 -19.22
C MET A 28 0.72 -15.78 -18.76
N GLY A 29 0.69 -16.81 -19.61
CA GLY A 29 1.18 -18.16 -19.25
C GLY A 29 2.69 -18.36 -19.42
N HIS A 30 3.37 -17.63 -20.33
CA HIS A 30 4.78 -17.84 -20.68
C HIS A 30 5.42 -16.65 -21.41
N GLY A 31 4.80 -15.48 -21.39
CA GLY A 31 5.35 -14.28 -22.00
C GLY A 31 6.32 -13.55 -21.06
N GLN A 32 7.09 -12.65 -21.64
CA GLN A 32 8.03 -11.81 -20.92
C GLN A 32 7.96 -10.38 -21.43
N VAL A 33 7.90 -9.41 -20.53
CA VAL A 33 8.06 -7.98 -20.79
C VAL A 33 9.30 -7.49 -20.05
N ASN A 34 10.25 -6.96 -20.81
CA ASN A 34 11.47 -6.37 -20.27
C ASN A 34 11.46 -4.86 -20.56
N VAL A 35 11.58 -4.04 -19.54
CA VAL A 35 11.61 -2.58 -19.67
C VAL A 35 12.90 -2.02 -19.08
N ALA A 36 13.61 -1.26 -19.92
CA ALA A 36 14.85 -0.55 -19.58
C ALA A 36 14.82 0.89 -20.15
N GLY A 37 13.64 1.49 -20.25
CA GLY A 37 13.46 2.79 -20.91
C GLY A 37 12.39 3.63 -20.23
N VAL A 38 11.83 4.58 -20.98
CA VAL A 38 10.86 5.56 -20.48
C VAL A 38 9.47 5.27 -21.02
N LEU A 39 8.49 5.14 -20.14
CA LEU A 39 7.06 5.10 -20.45
C LEU A 39 6.40 6.37 -19.89
N ASP A 40 5.86 7.21 -20.74
CA ASP A 40 5.37 8.55 -20.38
C ASP A 40 3.93 8.75 -20.84
N ALA A 41 2.98 8.59 -19.92
CA ALA A 41 1.58 8.93 -20.07
C ALA A 41 1.20 10.12 -19.16
N SER A 42 2.09 11.08 -19.00
CA SER A 42 1.87 12.28 -18.18
C SER A 42 0.91 13.28 -18.83
N ALA A 43 0.40 14.22 -18.02
CA ALA A 43 -0.44 15.34 -18.44
C ALA A 43 0.24 16.68 -18.12
N PRO A 44 1.31 17.07 -18.86
CA PRO A 44 2.10 18.25 -18.53
C PRO A 44 1.36 19.57 -18.76
N ASN A 45 0.37 19.60 -19.63
CA ASN A 45 -0.35 20.81 -20.04
C ASN A 45 -1.79 20.92 -19.49
N GLY A 46 -2.17 20.02 -18.56
CA GLY A 46 -3.51 19.93 -17.98
C GLY A 46 -4.22 18.63 -18.33
N GLY A 47 -5.33 18.34 -17.66
CA GLY A 47 -5.99 17.04 -17.64
C GLY A 47 -5.37 16.08 -16.62
N ASP A 48 -5.89 14.88 -16.56
CA ASP A 48 -5.40 13.82 -15.69
C ASP A 48 -4.26 13.05 -16.36
N GLY A 49 -3.39 12.49 -15.54
CA GLY A 49 -2.35 11.55 -15.97
C GLY A 49 -2.98 10.26 -16.49
N GLY A 50 -2.34 9.65 -17.48
CA GLY A 50 -2.87 8.51 -18.20
C GLY A 50 -2.63 7.16 -17.49
N PHE A 51 -2.79 6.10 -18.29
CA PHE A 51 -2.66 4.72 -17.84
C PHE A 51 -1.52 4.01 -18.55
N ILE A 52 -0.72 3.27 -17.80
CA ILE A 52 0.35 2.43 -18.33
C ILE A 52 0.15 1.01 -17.81
N GLU A 53 0.26 0.01 -18.68
CA GLU A 53 0.21 -1.40 -18.30
C GLU A 53 1.43 -2.15 -18.83
N THR A 54 2.03 -2.93 -17.94
CA THR A 54 3.10 -3.89 -18.26
C THR A 54 2.68 -5.25 -17.73
N SER A 55 2.24 -6.15 -18.63
CA SER A 55 1.61 -7.42 -18.27
C SER A 55 2.20 -8.58 -19.03
N ALA A 56 2.64 -9.62 -18.34
CA ALA A 56 3.10 -10.91 -18.89
C ALA A 56 3.28 -11.93 -17.76
N ALA A 57 3.58 -13.19 -18.08
CA ALA A 57 3.99 -14.16 -17.06
C ALA A 57 5.19 -13.67 -16.23
N GLN A 58 6.10 -12.90 -16.87
CA GLN A 58 7.24 -12.25 -16.21
C GLN A 58 7.34 -10.80 -16.68
N VAL A 59 7.46 -9.86 -15.73
CA VAL A 59 7.70 -8.44 -15.98
C VAL A 59 9.02 -8.06 -15.31
N ASN A 60 10.05 -7.87 -16.11
CA ASN A 60 11.39 -7.54 -15.64
C ASN A 60 11.68 -6.06 -15.87
N LEU A 61 12.04 -5.36 -14.82
CA LEU A 61 12.31 -3.93 -14.81
C LEU A 61 13.76 -3.69 -14.42
N THR A 62 14.48 -2.89 -15.19
CA THR A 62 15.85 -2.49 -14.84
C THR A 62 15.85 -1.17 -14.10
N GLU A 63 16.96 -0.83 -13.42
CA GLU A 63 17.15 0.45 -12.72
C GLU A 63 17.02 1.69 -13.65
N GLU A 64 17.06 1.49 -14.96
CA GLU A 64 16.87 2.55 -15.97
C GLU A 64 15.39 2.81 -16.30
N THR A 65 14.48 1.94 -15.82
CA THR A 65 13.05 2.08 -16.07
C THR A 65 12.47 3.31 -15.40
N LYS A 66 11.88 4.18 -16.19
CA LYS A 66 11.17 5.38 -15.72
C LYS A 66 9.75 5.38 -16.25
N VAL A 67 8.80 5.40 -15.33
CA VAL A 67 7.37 5.47 -15.65
C VAL A 67 6.79 6.73 -15.06
N THR A 68 6.08 7.50 -15.86
CA THR A 68 5.41 8.71 -15.37
C THR A 68 4.00 8.83 -15.91
N THR A 69 3.08 9.06 -15.00
CA THR A 69 1.70 9.39 -15.25
C THR A 69 1.30 10.68 -14.52
N LEU A 70 2.29 11.52 -14.17
CA LEU A 70 2.09 12.77 -13.45
C LEU A 70 1.14 13.71 -14.22
N ALA A 71 0.27 14.38 -13.48
CA ALA A 71 -0.52 15.50 -13.98
C ALA A 71 -0.09 16.81 -13.30
N SER A 72 0.13 17.86 -14.10
CA SER A 72 0.52 19.17 -13.57
C SER A 72 -0.62 19.91 -12.86
N GLN A 73 -1.86 19.61 -13.22
CA GLN A 73 -3.08 20.28 -12.73
C GLN A 73 -4.25 19.32 -12.44
N GLY A 74 -4.08 18.02 -12.70
CA GLY A 74 -5.10 16.99 -12.50
C GLY A 74 -4.65 15.91 -11.52
N GLN A 75 -5.30 14.76 -11.58
CA GLN A 75 -4.95 13.59 -10.80
C GLN A 75 -3.78 12.85 -11.47
N THR A 76 -2.79 12.43 -10.67
CA THR A 76 -1.75 11.50 -11.15
C THR A 76 -2.42 10.21 -11.62
N GLY A 77 -2.05 9.76 -12.81
CA GLY A 77 -2.54 8.53 -13.41
C GLY A 77 -1.97 7.27 -12.76
N GLN A 78 -1.98 6.16 -13.49
CA GLN A 78 -1.74 4.84 -12.92
C GLN A 78 -0.79 4.02 -13.77
N TRP A 79 0.07 3.25 -13.11
CA TRP A 79 0.86 2.18 -13.71
C TRP A 79 0.47 0.84 -13.12
N LEU A 80 -0.05 -0.07 -13.95
CA LEU A 80 -0.35 -1.45 -13.63
C LEU A 80 0.83 -2.35 -14.03
N ILE A 81 1.32 -3.13 -13.09
CA ILE A 81 2.30 -4.20 -13.28
C ILE A 81 1.58 -5.51 -12.98
N ASP A 82 1.36 -6.36 -14.00
CA ASP A 82 0.55 -7.57 -13.86
C ASP A 82 1.34 -8.83 -14.30
N PRO A 83 2.14 -9.43 -13.41
CA PRO A 83 2.85 -10.69 -13.60
C PRO A 83 2.15 -11.88 -12.92
N GLN A 84 2.78 -13.08 -13.06
CA GLN A 84 2.56 -14.18 -12.12
C GLN A 84 3.47 -13.97 -10.93
N ASP A 85 3.03 -14.20 -9.70
CA ASP A 85 3.74 -13.83 -8.47
C ASP A 85 4.59 -12.53 -8.64
N TYR A 86 4.93 -11.87 -7.59
CA TYR A 86 5.82 -10.71 -7.69
C TYR A 86 6.67 -10.54 -6.45
N THR A 87 7.95 -10.33 -6.67
CA THR A 87 8.91 -10.16 -5.58
C THR A 87 9.66 -8.84 -5.73
N ILE A 88 9.49 -7.96 -4.75
CA ILE A 88 10.26 -6.74 -4.59
C ILE A 88 11.50 -7.11 -3.78
N ALA A 89 12.70 -7.14 -4.39
CA ALA A 89 13.93 -7.53 -3.71
C ALA A 89 15.15 -6.77 -4.26
N ALA A 90 16.14 -6.52 -3.42
CA ALA A 90 17.38 -5.83 -3.81
C ALA A 90 18.18 -6.62 -4.88
N SER A 91 17.96 -7.92 -4.97
CA SER A 91 18.53 -8.77 -6.01
C SER A 91 17.71 -10.05 -6.15
N GLY A 92 17.59 -10.56 -7.38
CA GLY A 92 16.88 -11.82 -7.67
C GLY A 92 15.36 -11.72 -7.54
N GLY A 93 14.80 -10.51 -7.49
CA GLY A 93 13.38 -10.23 -7.59
C GLY A 93 13.02 -9.62 -8.94
N ASP A 94 11.77 -9.19 -9.07
CA ASP A 94 11.21 -8.62 -10.30
C ASP A 94 11.43 -7.11 -10.39
N ILE A 95 11.50 -6.46 -9.24
CA ILE A 95 11.81 -5.02 -9.08
C ILE A 95 12.60 -4.80 -7.79
N THR A 96 13.48 -3.80 -7.77
CA THR A 96 14.11 -3.37 -6.52
C THR A 96 13.22 -2.38 -5.77
N GLY A 97 13.39 -2.30 -4.44
CA GLY A 97 12.69 -1.31 -3.63
C GLY A 97 13.05 0.12 -4.05
N SER A 98 14.29 0.37 -4.50
CA SER A 98 14.74 1.68 -4.98
C SER A 98 14.04 2.08 -6.28
N LEU A 99 13.92 1.16 -7.24
CA LEU A 99 13.23 1.43 -8.50
C LEU A 99 11.73 1.68 -8.30
N LEU A 100 11.07 0.85 -7.47
CA LEU A 100 9.67 1.05 -7.11
C LEU A 100 9.47 2.40 -6.42
N SER A 101 10.33 2.75 -5.46
CA SER A 101 10.32 4.04 -4.75
C SER A 101 10.43 5.23 -5.71
N SER A 102 11.35 5.15 -6.68
CA SER A 102 11.55 6.20 -7.67
C SER A 102 10.31 6.43 -8.53
N ASN A 103 9.67 5.36 -9.02
CA ASN A 103 8.51 5.44 -9.90
C ASN A 103 7.22 5.83 -9.14
N LEU A 104 7.11 5.51 -7.83
CA LEU A 104 6.05 6.03 -6.97
C LEU A 104 6.08 7.56 -6.84
N GLY A 105 7.22 8.21 -7.08
CA GLY A 105 7.32 9.66 -7.15
C GLY A 105 6.54 10.28 -8.33
N SER A 106 6.17 9.50 -9.34
CA SER A 106 5.58 9.98 -10.59
C SER A 106 4.34 9.22 -11.06
N SER A 107 3.90 8.18 -10.34
CA SER A 107 2.73 7.37 -10.70
C SER A 107 2.07 6.76 -9.47
N ASN A 108 0.75 6.61 -9.48
CA ASN A 108 0.12 5.59 -8.64
C ASN A 108 0.48 4.22 -9.22
N ILE A 109 0.91 3.28 -8.39
CA ILE A 109 1.35 1.97 -8.87
C ILE A 109 0.46 0.87 -8.29
N ILE A 110 -0.04 0.01 -9.18
CA ILE A 110 -0.68 -1.24 -8.80
C ILE A 110 0.25 -2.38 -9.23
N ILE A 111 0.63 -3.22 -8.29
CA ILE A 111 1.22 -4.52 -8.55
C ILE A 111 0.10 -5.54 -8.38
N GLN A 112 -0.31 -6.15 -9.50
CA GLN A 112 -1.35 -7.18 -9.51
C GLN A 112 -0.69 -8.51 -9.84
N SER A 113 -0.65 -9.45 -8.91
CA SER A 113 -0.13 -10.77 -9.18
C SER A 113 -1.24 -11.77 -9.45
N ILE A 114 -1.03 -12.66 -10.41
CA ILE A 114 -1.90 -13.80 -10.66
C ILE A 114 -1.19 -15.11 -10.36
N ALA A 115 -1.96 -16.15 -10.04
CA ALA A 115 -1.40 -17.49 -9.90
C ALA A 115 -0.84 -17.98 -11.24
N GLY A 116 0.39 -18.48 -11.23
CA GLY A 116 1.01 -19.07 -12.39
C GLY A 116 0.36 -20.38 -12.81
N ALA A 117 0.85 -20.94 -13.92
CA ALA A 117 0.51 -22.30 -14.29
C ALA A 117 0.93 -23.27 -13.17
N THR A 118 0.14 -24.31 -12.95
CA THR A 118 0.35 -25.30 -11.88
C THR A 118 1.75 -25.92 -11.86
N ASP A 119 2.45 -25.90 -12.98
CA ASP A 119 3.81 -26.43 -13.11
C ASP A 119 4.89 -25.56 -12.42
N ASN A 120 4.61 -24.31 -12.11
CA ASN A 120 5.55 -23.38 -11.45
C ASN A 120 5.27 -23.21 -9.95
N GLY A 121 4.19 -23.80 -9.43
CA GLY A 121 3.86 -23.79 -8.00
C GLY A 121 3.58 -22.38 -7.43
N THR A 122 3.23 -21.43 -8.28
CA THR A 122 2.98 -20.05 -7.88
C THR A 122 1.54 -19.89 -7.39
N ALA A 123 1.38 -19.21 -6.26
CA ALA A 123 0.07 -18.97 -5.62
C ALA A 123 -0.53 -17.60 -5.98
N GLY A 124 0.17 -16.78 -6.75
CA GLY A 124 -0.19 -15.38 -7.01
C GLY A 124 0.13 -14.50 -5.80
N ASP A 125 1.25 -14.76 -5.13
CA ASP A 125 1.69 -14.00 -3.96
C ASP A 125 2.47 -12.74 -4.37
N ILE A 126 2.44 -11.74 -3.49
CA ILE A 126 3.33 -10.58 -3.56
C ILE A 126 4.25 -10.58 -2.35
N ASN A 127 5.57 -10.56 -2.60
CA ASN A 127 6.58 -10.57 -1.55
C ASN A 127 7.37 -9.25 -1.55
N VAL A 128 7.34 -8.53 -0.44
CA VAL A 128 8.13 -7.31 -0.21
C VAL A 128 9.35 -7.69 0.61
N ASN A 129 10.48 -7.95 -0.05
CA ASN A 129 11.75 -8.35 0.54
C ASN A 129 12.83 -7.24 0.48
N ASP A 130 12.48 -6.07 -0.05
CA ASP A 130 13.35 -4.88 -0.07
C ASP A 130 12.56 -3.65 0.36
N THR A 131 13.25 -2.69 0.98
CA THR A 131 12.65 -1.47 1.51
C THR A 131 12.13 -0.58 0.39
N VAL A 132 10.87 -0.16 0.51
CA VAL A 132 10.25 0.81 -0.39
C VAL A 132 9.99 2.11 0.36
N THR A 133 10.44 3.25 -0.19
CA THR A 133 10.27 4.57 0.43
C THR A 133 9.63 5.54 -0.56
N TRP A 134 8.50 6.14 -0.19
CA TRP A 134 7.80 7.09 -1.07
C TRP A 134 7.09 8.19 -0.26
N SER A 135 6.79 9.31 -0.91
CA SER A 135 6.20 10.48 -0.25
C SER A 135 4.93 11.02 -0.92
N ALA A 136 4.54 10.45 -2.02
CA ALA A 136 3.34 10.80 -2.77
C ALA A 136 2.78 9.56 -3.47
N ASN A 137 1.56 9.66 -3.97
CA ASN A 137 0.89 8.61 -4.73
C ASN A 137 0.56 7.35 -3.91
N LYS A 138 -0.18 6.47 -4.52
CA LYS A 138 -0.68 5.24 -3.91
C LYS A 138 0.08 4.02 -4.44
N LEU A 139 0.53 3.17 -3.52
CA LEU A 139 0.94 1.80 -3.80
C LEU A 139 -0.23 0.87 -3.51
N THR A 140 -0.65 0.09 -4.49
CA THR A 140 -1.63 -1.00 -4.30
C THR A 140 -0.94 -2.33 -4.57
N LEU A 141 -0.99 -3.23 -3.60
CA LEU A 141 -0.59 -4.62 -3.77
C LEU A 141 -1.85 -5.46 -3.89
N ASN A 142 -2.11 -6.00 -5.10
CA ASN A 142 -3.29 -6.79 -5.43
C ASN A 142 -2.87 -8.23 -5.74
N ALA A 143 -2.98 -9.11 -4.75
CA ALA A 143 -2.51 -10.49 -4.84
C ALA A 143 -3.67 -11.47 -4.99
N GLN A 144 -3.56 -12.42 -5.91
CA GLN A 144 -4.47 -13.57 -5.94
C GLN A 144 -4.30 -14.47 -4.72
N GLY A 145 -3.07 -14.58 -4.20
CA GLY A 145 -2.70 -15.26 -2.97
C GLY A 145 -2.46 -14.30 -1.80
N ASP A 146 -1.34 -14.50 -1.11
CA ASP A 146 -0.92 -13.75 0.06
C ASP A 146 -0.11 -12.49 -0.29
N ILE A 147 -0.10 -11.53 0.63
CA ILE A 147 0.85 -10.41 0.64
C ILE A 147 1.82 -10.60 1.81
N ASN A 148 3.11 -10.68 1.54
CA ASN A 148 4.14 -10.87 2.55
C ASN A 148 5.05 -9.63 2.63
N VAL A 149 4.95 -8.86 3.71
CA VAL A 149 5.78 -7.69 3.97
C VAL A 149 6.94 -8.10 4.90
N ASN A 150 8.09 -8.41 4.31
CA ASN A 150 9.29 -8.86 5.01
C ASN A 150 10.36 -7.74 5.15
N ALA A 151 10.16 -6.61 4.48
CA ALA A 151 11.00 -5.41 4.55
C ALA A 151 10.13 -4.16 4.73
N ASN A 152 10.73 -3.08 5.20
CA ASN A 152 9.98 -1.87 5.56
C ASN A 152 9.28 -1.22 4.35
N LEU A 153 8.05 -0.80 4.55
CA LEU A 153 7.34 0.13 3.68
C LEU A 153 7.31 1.49 4.37
N ASN A 154 7.95 2.51 3.76
CA ASN A 154 8.13 3.83 4.35
C ASN A 154 7.39 4.90 3.55
N GLY A 155 6.09 5.04 3.79
CA GLY A 155 5.27 6.11 3.25
C GLY A 155 5.34 7.38 4.11
N SER A 156 5.39 8.54 3.47
CA SER A 156 5.39 9.85 4.12
C SER A 156 4.59 10.87 3.29
N GLY A 157 4.46 12.10 3.72
CA GLY A 157 3.77 13.15 2.96
C GLY A 157 2.33 12.79 2.64
N THR A 158 2.01 12.56 1.36
CA THR A 158 0.69 12.14 0.88
C THR A 158 0.65 10.68 0.39
N ALA A 159 1.66 9.90 0.75
CA ALA A 159 1.72 8.48 0.42
C ALA A 159 0.54 7.71 1.00
N SER A 160 0.03 6.74 0.25
CA SER A 160 -1.00 5.82 0.71
C SER A 160 -0.74 4.40 0.24
N LEU A 161 -1.36 3.43 0.91
CA LEU A 161 -1.16 2.00 0.69
C LEU A 161 -2.50 1.27 0.66
N ALA A 162 -2.65 0.31 -0.26
CA ALA A 162 -3.76 -0.63 -0.23
C ALA A 162 -3.26 -2.07 -0.34
N PHE A 163 -3.86 -2.96 0.44
CA PHE A 163 -3.70 -4.41 0.31
C PHE A 163 -5.00 -5.03 -0.15
N GLU A 164 -4.97 -5.64 -1.33
CA GLU A 164 -6.05 -6.42 -1.90
C GLU A 164 -5.53 -7.85 -2.05
N TYR A 165 -6.00 -8.78 -1.23
CA TYR A 165 -5.44 -10.12 -1.15
C TYR A 165 -6.51 -11.21 -1.27
N GLY A 166 -6.09 -12.41 -1.68
CA GLY A 166 -7.04 -13.50 -1.94
C GLY A 166 -7.94 -13.23 -3.14
N GLN A 167 -7.48 -12.44 -4.11
CA GLN A 167 -8.28 -11.99 -5.26
C GLN A 167 -8.67 -13.11 -6.22
N SER A 168 -8.12 -14.32 -6.04
CA SER A 168 -8.50 -15.52 -6.79
C SER A 168 -9.91 -16.04 -6.45
N SER A 169 -10.48 -15.64 -5.32
CA SER A 169 -11.83 -16.06 -4.90
C SER A 169 -12.65 -14.87 -4.41
N SER A 170 -13.97 -15.02 -4.40
CA SER A 170 -14.89 -13.95 -4.00
C SER A 170 -14.73 -13.55 -2.54
N ASP A 171 -14.46 -14.50 -1.65
CA ASP A 171 -14.33 -14.33 -0.19
C ASP A 171 -12.86 -14.26 0.29
N GLY A 172 -11.91 -14.43 -0.63
CA GLY A 172 -10.48 -14.43 -0.33
C GLY A 172 -9.95 -15.73 0.29
N GLY A 173 -10.79 -16.74 0.51
CA GLY A 173 -10.38 -18.05 1.02
C GLY A 173 -9.48 -17.95 2.26
N THR A 174 -8.35 -18.67 2.23
CA THR A 174 -7.36 -18.70 3.32
C THR A 174 -6.27 -17.62 3.21
N ALA A 175 -6.31 -16.79 2.15
CA ALA A 175 -5.30 -15.77 1.93
C ALA A 175 -5.24 -14.74 3.06
N THR A 176 -4.04 -14.24 3.31
CA THR A 176 -3.75 -13.25 4.35
C THR A 176 -2.73 -12.21 3.86
N TYR A 177 -2.63 -11.09 4.56
CA TYR A 177 -1.42 -10.28 4.52
C TYR A 177 -0.61 -10.48 5.80
N ASN A 178 0.70 -10.65 5.64
CA ASN A 178 1.62 -10.98 6.72
C ASN A 178 2.62 -9.85 6.87
N VAL A 179 2.54 -9.10 7.98
CA VAL A 179 3.45 -7.98 8.28
C VAL A 179 4.53 -8.47 9.24
N ARG A 180 5.77 -8.60 8.72
CA ARG A 180 6.97 -9.00 9.47
C ARG A 180 7.99 -7.88 9.62
N ALA A 181 7.77 -6.76 8.92
CA ALA A 181 8.55 -5.53 9.05
C ALA A 181 7.61 -4.33 9.14
N PRO A 182 7.97 -3.25 9.83
CA PRO A 182 7.10 -2.09 10.02
C PRO A 182 6.64 -1.43 8.71
N ILE A 183 5.38 -1.02 8.70
CA ILE A 183 4.77 -0.23 7.63
C ILE A 183 4.51 1.18 8.15
N ASN A 184 5.42 2.10 7.84
CA ASN A 184 5.30 3.50 8.20
C ASN A 184 4.38 4.23 7.23
N LEU A 185 3.37 4.93 7.73
CA LEU A 185 2.43 5.71 6.93
C LEU A 185 2.09 7.04 7.62
N PRO A 186 1.80 8.10 6.87
CA PRO A 186 1.36 9.36 7.45
C PRO A 186 -0.01 9.22 8.10
N THR A 187 -0.29 10.04 9.11
CA THR A 187 -1.60 10.11 9.77
C THR A 187 -2.71 10.44 8.76
N GLY A 188 -3.87 9.78 8.91
CA GLY A 188 -5.06 10.04 8.07
C GLY A 188 -5.56 8.81 7.33
N PRO A 189 -6.43 8.97 6.31
CA PRO A 189 -7.05 7.88 5.57
C PRO A 189 -6.09 7.29 4.50
N ASN A 190 -4.95 6.81 4.92
CA ASN A 190 -3.83 6.45 4.05
C ASN A 190 -3.58 4.93 3.94
N PHE A 191 -4.46 4.11 4.53
CA PHE A 191 -4.39 2.65 4.43
C PHE A 191 -5.77 2.05 4.18
N SER A 192 -5.82 1.03 3.33
CA SER A 192 -7.03 0.23 3.12
C SER A 192 -6.70 -1.23 2.86
N THR A 193 -7.66 -2.12 3.14
CA THR A 193 -7.57 -3.55 2.83
C THR A 193 -8.84 -4.05 2.14
N GLN A 194 -8.68 -5.05 1.27
CA GLN A 194 -9.79 -5.81 0.70
C GLN A 194 -9.43 -7.29 0.65
N LYS A 195 -10.23 -8.13 1.26
CA LYS A 195 -10.07 -9.59 1.18
C LYS A 195 -11.07 -10.18 0.19
N GLY A 196 -10.56 -10.85 -0.84
CA GLY A 196 -11.36 -11.43 -1.91
C GLY A 196 -11.88 -10.43 -2.93
N SER A 197 -12.15 -10.89 -4.14
CA SER A 197 -12.52 -10.05 -5.28
C SER A 197 -13.89 -9.35 -5.15
N THR A 198 -14.75 -9.81 -4.23
CA THR A 198 -16.03 -9.17 -3.92
C THR A 198 -16.13 -8.69 -2.47
N GLY A 199 -15.02 -8.76 -1.72
CA GLY A 199 -14.97 -8.30 -0.33
C GLY A 199 -15.14 -6.78 -0.23
N SER A 200 -15.69 -6.32 0.88
CA SER A 200 -15.77 -4.87 1.13
C SER A 200 -14.39 -4.29 1.38
N ILE A 201 -14.14 -3.11 0.85
CA ILE A 201 -12.95 -2.33 1.21
C ILE A 201 -13.11 -1.88 2.66
N ILE A 202 -12.07 -2.09 3.45
CA ILE A 202 -11.95 -1.59 4.81
C ILE A 202 -10.94 -0.44 4.80
N ASP A 203 -11.44 0.76 4.99
CA ASP A 203 -10.59 1.95 5.13
C ASP A 203 -10.19 2.15 6.59
N TYR A 204 -8.92 2.52 6.81
CA TYR A 204 -8.35 2.76 8.12
C TYR A 204 -7.92 4.22 8.27
N THR A 205 -8.14 4.77 9.45
CA THR A 205 -7.44 5.97 9.88
C THR A 205 -6.08 5.58 10.44
N VAL A 206 -5.02 5.98 9.77
CA VAL A 206 -3.65 5.79 10.28
C VAL A 206 -3.41 6.76 11.43
N ILE A 207 -2.91 6.23 12.56
CA ILE A 207 -2.51 7.00 13.73
C ILE A 207 -1.02 6.82 14.00
N THR A 208 -0.32 7.90 14.35
CA THR A 208 1.14 7.92 14.55
C THR A 208 1.55 8.53 15.88
N ALA A 209 0.57 8.88 16.72
CA ALA A 209 0.81 9.58 17.98
C ALA A 209 -0.12 9.08 19.09
N LEU A 210 0.33 9.24 20.35
CA LEU A 210 -0.46 8.95 21.54
C LEU A 210 -1.70 9.85 21.66
N GLY A 211 -1.58 11.10 21.25
CA GLY A 211 -2.56 12.14 21.57
C GLY A 211 -2.37 12.73 22.97
N SER A 212 -3.37 13.47 23.44
CA SER A 212 -3.41 14.05 24.77
C SER A 212 -4.41 13.32 25.66
N GLN A 213 -4.27 13.48 26.99
CA GLN A 213 -5.25 12.97 27.94
C GLN A 213 -6.65 13.42 27.58
N GLY A 214 -7.61 12.49 27.50
CA GLY A 214 -9.00 12.75 27.14
C GLY A 214 -9.23 13.13 25.68
N SER A 215 -8.27 12.92 24.77
CA SER A 215 -8.49 13.13 23.33
C SER A 215 -9.65 12.28 22.81
N THR A 216 -10.45 12.88 21.92
CA THR A 216 -11.55 12.24 21.19
C THR A 216 -11.51 12.61 19.69
N THR A 217 -10.33 12.92 19.17
CA THR A 217 -10.13 13.40 17.80
C THR A 217 -10.41 12.34 16.73
N GLY A 218 -10.31 11.04 17.07
CA GLY A 218 -10.35 9.95 16.12
C GLY A 218 -9.09 9.83 15.25
N SER A 219 -8.01 10.59 15.56
CA SER A 219 -6.79 10.64 14.73
C SER A 219 -5.49 10.38 15.51
N ASP A 220 -5.59 10.04 16.78
CA ASP A 220 -4.51 9.64 17.67
C ASP A 220 -4.95 8.46 18.56
N LEU A 221 -4.03 7.82 19.27
CA LEU A 221 -4.32 6.59 20.01
C LEU A 221 -5.41 6.81 21.08
N GLN A 222 -5.27 7.84 21.92
CA GLN A 222 -6.32 8.17 22.91
C GLN A 222 -7.61 8.64 22.24
N GLY A 223 -7.47 9.32 21.11
CA GLY A 223 -8.59 9.87 20.34
C GLY A 223 -9.51 8.84 19.70
N MET A 224 -9.10 7.55 19.62
CA MET A 224 -9.99 6.47 19.20
C MET A 224 -11.30 6.41 20.01
N ASN A 225 -11.31 6.94 21.24
CA ASN A 225 -12.52 7.08 22.04
C ASN A 225 -13.59 7.98 21.40
N GLY A 226 -13.23 8.83 20.43
CA GLY A 226 -14.19 9.65 19.70
C GLY A 226 -14.95 8.92 18.60
N ASN A 227 -14.47 7.73 18.16
CA ASN A 227 -15.17 6.90 17.18
C ASN A 227 -14.84 5.41 17.40
N LEU A 228 -15.62 4.77 18.26
CA LEU A 228 -15.41 3.36 18.66
C LEU A 228 -15.76 2.34 17.58
N SER A 229 -16.37 2.75 16.48
CA SER A 229 -16.64 1.91 15.31
C SER A 229 -15.65 2.13 14.16
N GLY A 230 -14.71 3.07 14.31
CA GLY A 230 -13.69 3.36 13.31
C GLY A 230 -12.64 2.26 13.22
N ASN A 231 -12.07 2.07 12.02
CA ASN A 231 -10.92 1.19 11.84
C ASN A 231 -9.65 2.03 11.89
N TYR A 232 -8.66 1.54 12.60
CA TYR A 232 -7.41 2.26 12.85
C TYR A 232 -6.21 1.39 12.56
N ALA A 233 -5.13 2.01 12.09
CA ALA A 233 -3.84 1.34 11.90
C ALA A 233 -2.71 2.20 12.48
N LEU A 234 -1.69 1.57 13.08
CA LEU A 234 -0.50 2.29 13.48
C LEU A 234 0.39 2.56 12.27
N GLY A 235 0.79 3.82 12.09
CA GLY A 235 1.75 4.22 11.05
C GLY A 235 3.13 4.58 11.62
N ALA A 236 3.32 4.44 12.93
CA ALA A 236 4.58 4.61 13.64
C ALA A 236 4.52 3.96 15.02
N ASP A 237 5.67 3.70 15.63
CA ASP A 237 5.74 3.35 17.05
C ASP A 237 5.22 4.50 17.92
N VAL A 238 4.50 4.18 18.98
CA VAL A 238 3.91 5.16 19.89
C VAL A 238 4.53 5.02 21.28
N ASP A 239 5.24 6.07 21.73
CA ASP A 239 5.66 6.19 23.12
C ASP A 239 4.49 6.71 23.97
N ALA A 240 3.96 5.85 24.82
CA ALA A 240 2.85 6.14 25.73
C ALA A 240 3.32 6.36 27.20
N SER A 241 4.61 6.56 27.45
CA SER A 241 5.18 6.71 28.81
C SER A 241 4.58 7.87 29.62
N SER A 242 4.16 8.95 28.94
CA SER A 242 3.49 10.08 29.58
C SER A 242 2.16 9.72 30.22
N THR A 243 1.52 8.60 29.82
CA THR A 243 0.27 8.14 30.44
C THR A 243 0.39 7.82 31.92
N SER A 244 1.61 7.58 32.43
CA SER A 244 1.86 7.34 33.85
C SER A 244 1.38 8.48 34.79
N THR A 245 1.28 9.70 34.26
CA THR A 245 0.80 10.89 35.02
C THR A 245 -0.63 11.29 34.68
N TRP A 246 -1.25 10.65 33.67
CA TRP A 246 -2.59 10.99 33.25
C TRP A 246 -3.66 10.58 34.28
N ASN A 247 -4.78 11.31 34.33
CA ASN A 247 -5.93 11.00 35.16
C ASN A 247 -5.55 10.81 36.65
N ALA A 248 -4.67 11.69 37.17
CA ALA A 248 -4.15 11.63 38.54
C ALA A 248 -3.46 10.28 38.86
N GLY A 249 -2.79 9.68 37.89
CA GLY A 249 -2.09 8.39 38.00
C GLY A 249 -2.92 7.17 37.61
N ALA A 250 -4.18 7.35 37.22
CA ALA A 250 -5.00 6.25 36.69
C ALA A 250 -4.60 5.83 35.25
N GLY A 251 -3.81 6.67 34.57
CA GLY A 251 -3.23 6.35 33.29
C GLY A 251 -4.13 6.66 32.09
N PHE A 252 -3.87 5.99 31.00
CA PHE A 252 -4.59 6.06 29.75
C PHE A 252 -6.09 5.72 29.94
N ASP A 253 -6.98 6.43 29.27
CA ASP A 253 -8.40 6.06 29.26
C ASP A 253 -8.63 4.90 28.29
N PRO A 254 -9.11 3.74 28.77
CA PRO A 254 -9.40 2.62 27.89
C PRO A 254 -10.29 3.01 26.73
N ILE A 255 -10.05 2.42 25.56
CA ILE A 255 -10.84 2.66 24.37
C ILE A 255 -12.16 1.89 24.49
N GLY A 256 -13.23 2.65 24.79
CA GLY A 256 -14.53 2.08 25.14
C GLY A 256 -14.61 1.55 26.58
N ASP A 257 -15.80 1.11 26.96
CA ASP A 257 -16.12 0.57 28.27
C ASP A 257 -17.11 -0.61 28.17
N SER A 258 -17.62 -1.10 29.31
CA SER A 258 -18.59 -2.22 29.37
C SER A 258 -19.91 -1.90 28.68
N SER A 259 -20.29 -0.64 28.59
CA SER A 259 -21.54 -0.16 27.99
C SER A 259 -21.36 0.23 26.53
N THR A 260 -20.21 0.79 26.16
CA THR A 260 -19.88 1.27 24.83
C THR A 260 -18.53 0.73 24.39
N ARG A 261 -18.54 -0.42 23.75
CA ARG A 261 -17.33 -1.18 23.39
C ARG A 261 -16.72 -0.65 22.09
N PHE A 262 -15.41 -0.80 21.95
CA PHE A 262 -14.75 -0.72 20.66
C PHE A 262 -15.22 -1.86 19.76
N THR A 263 -15.71 -1.53 18.57
CA THR A 263 -16.27 -2.49 17.59
C THR A 263 -15.58 -2.41 16.22
N GLY A 264 -14.64 -1.48 16.06
CA GLY A 264 -13.84 -1.35 14.84
C GLY A 264 -12.69 -2.36 14.79
N ILE A 265 -11.77 -2.12 13.87
CA ILE A 265 -10.55 -2.90 13.69
C ILE A 265 -9.36 -2.05 14.16
N PHE A 266 -8.39 -2.67 14.82
CA PHE A 266 -7.12 -2.04 15.16
C PHE A 266 -5.98 -2.92 14.62
N ASP A 267 -5.19 -2.37 13.68
CA ASP A 267 -4.04 -3.04 13.08
C ASP A 267 -2.74 -2.35 13.51
N GLY A 268 -1.81 -3.12 14.05
CA GLY A 268 -0.52 -2.61 14.49
C GLY A 268 0.47 -2.32 13.37
N LEU A 269 0.29 -2.89 12.17
CA LEU A 269 1.19 -2.77 11.00
C LEU A 269 2.68 -2.95 11.33
N GLY A 270 3.00 -3.81 12.31
CA GLY A 270 4.37 -4.09 12.75
C GLY A 270 4.94 -3.08 13.76
N HIS A 271 4.14 -2.15 14.25
CA HIS A 271 4.53 -1.14 15.24
C HIS A 271 4.23 -1.55 16.68
N ALA A 272 4.88 -0.88 17.61
CA ALA A 272 4.74 -1.09 19.05
C ALA A 272 4.18 0.15 19.76
N ILE A 273 3.37 -0.07 20.80
CA ILE A 273 3.01 0.93 21.79
C ILE A 273 3.82 0.62 23.07
N THR A 274 4.67 1.55 23.49
CA THR A 274 5.56 1.35 24.63
C THR A 274 5.21 2.26 25.82
N GLY A 275 5.49 1.82 27.04
CA GLY A 275 5.32 2.64 28.23
C GLY A 275 3.88 2.94 28.64
N LEU A 276 2.88 2.25 28.08
CA LEU A 276 1.47 2.49 28.38
C LEU A 276 1.16 2.13 29.84
N THR A 277 0.59 3.07 30.58
CA THR A 277 0.11 2.89 31.96
C THR A 277 -1.42 2.92 31.99
N ILE A 278 -2.03 1.87 32.55
CA ILE A 278 -3.45 1.81 32.89
C ILE A 278 -3.55 1.24 34.32
N ASN A 279 -4.04 2.03 35.26
CA ASN A 279 -4.19 1.65 36.67
C ASN A 279 -5.62 1.93 37.14
N ARG A 280 -6.54 1.03 36.87
CA ARG A 280 -7.99 1.15 37.18
C ARG A 280 -8.48 -0.13 37.85
N PRO A 281 -8.06 -0.40 39.11
CA PRO A 281 -8.32 -1.68 39.78
C PRO A 281 -9.80 -1.95 40.12
N THR A 282 -10.70 -0.94 39.98
CA THR A 282 -12.12 -1.03 40.36
C THR A 282 -13.09 -0.77 39.20
N SER A 283 -12.66 -0.74 37.96
CA SER A 283 -13.52 -0.52 36.79
C SER A 283 -13.97 -1.83 36.15
#